data_b676ad501605633df1a67c977d9b4b5c
#
_entry.id   b676ad501605633df1a67c977d9b4b5c
#
_cell.length_a   1.000
_cell.length_b   1.000
_cell.length_c   1.000
_cell.angle_alpha   90.00
_cell.angle_beta   90.00
_cell.angle_gamma   90.00
#
_symmetry.space_group_name_H-M   'P 1'
#
loop_
_entity.id
_entity.type
_entity.pdbx_description
1 polymer ?
#
loop_
_entity_poly.entity_id
_entity_poly.type
_entity_poly.pdbx_seq_one_letter_code
_entity_poly.pdbx_strand_id
1 'polypeptide(L)'
;MEKINNVTEFIFWGLSQNLEVEEVCFVVFSFFYTVILLGNLLIMLTIYRGKLFKSPMYFFLSYLSFVDICYSSVTAPKMIVDLLAKSKTISYVGCMLQLFGVHFFGCTEIFILTVMAYDRYVAICKPLHYTTIMGCDRCNKMLLGTWIGGFLHSIIQVALVVPLPFCGPNEIDHYFCDIHPVLKLACTDTYIVGVVVTANSGTIALGSFVILIISYTIILVSLRKHSAENRRKALSTCGSHIAVVIIFFGPCIFMYMRPDTTFSEDKMVAVFYTIITPMLNPLIYTLRNAEVKNAMKRLWGRKVFPEANGK
;
A
#
# COMPACT_ATOMS: atom_id res chain seq x y z
N MET A 1 -10.96 38.13 -14.73
CA MET A 1 -9.56 37.79 -15.06
C MET A 1 -9.48 36.28 -15.13
N GLU A 2 -9.34 35.73 -16.33
CA GLU A 2 -9.02 34.29 -16.49
C GLU A 2 -7.67 34.06 -15.81
N LYS A 3 -7.67 33.23 -14.77
CA LYS A 3 -6.43 32.79 -14.13
C LYS A 3 -5.77 31.77 -15.06
N ILE A 4 -4.84 32.24 -15.89
CA ILE A 4 -4.10 31.42 -16.83
C ILE A 4 -3.22 30.47 -16.00
N ASN A 5 -3.42 29.17 -16.17
CA ASN A 5 -2.52 28.15 -15.61
C ASN A 5 -1.22 28.17 -16.44
N ASN A 6 -0.16 28.77 -15.90
CA ASN A 6 1.12 28.93 -16.58
C ASN A 6 2.12 27.80 -16.26
N VAL A 7 1.80 26.91 -15.32
CA VAL A 7 2.69 25.85 -14.87
C VAL A 7 2.49 24.61 -15.75
N THR A 8 3.50 24.26 -16.55
CA THR A 8 3.52 23.08 -17.42
C THR A 8 4.25 21.92 -16.79
N GLU A 9 5.15 22.19 -15.83
CA GLU A 9 5.94 21.20 -15.12
C GLU A 9 6.19 21.61 -13.67
N PHE A 10 6.41 20.60 -12.81
CA PHE A 10 6.82 20.78 -11.42
C PHE A 10 8.24 20.25 -11.22
N ILE A 11 8.92 20.78 -10.20
CA ILE A 11 10.29 20.41 -9.82
C ILE A 11 10.24 19.82 -8.42
N PHE A 12 10.75 18.61 -8.23
CA PHE A 12 10.84 18.00 -6.91
C PHE A 12 12.10 18.42 -6.17
N TRP A 13 11.98 18.70 -4.89
CA TRP A 13 13.15 18.85 -4.01
C TRP A 13 13.78 17.49 -3.69
N GLY A 14 13.01 16.39 -3.79
CA GLY A 14 13.49 15.06 -3.47
C GLY A 14 13.59 14.79 -1.97
N LEU A 15 14.25 13.69 -1.62
CA LEU A 15 14.46 13.28 -0.23
C LEU A 15 15.57 14.06 0.47
N SER A 16 16.62 14.42 -0.26
CA SER A 16 17.80 15.15 0.21
C SER A 16 18.29 16.13 -0.84
N GLN A 17 19.10 17.10 -0.42
CA GLN A 17 19.84 18.04 -1.27
C GLN A 17 21.36 17.74 -1.21
N ASN A 18 21.78 16.72 -0.47
CA ASN A 18 23.17 16.31 -0.35
C ASN A 18 23.46 15.17 -1.34
N LEU A 19 24.40 15.37 -2.26
CA LEU A 19 24.76 14.42 -3.31
C LEU A 19 25.20 13.05 -2.76
N GLU A 20 26.01 13.04 -1.69
CA GLU A 20 26.46 11.77 -1.09
C GLU A 20 25.27 10.96 -0.53
N VAL A 21 24.31 11.65 0.08
CA VAL A 21 23.07 11.01 0.59
C VAL A 21 22.22 10.52 -0.57
N GLU A 22 22.12 11.27 -1.67
CA GLU A 22 21.36 10.87 -2.85
C GLU A 22 21.95 9.62 -3.53
N GLU A 23 23.27 9.49 -3.63
CA GLU A 23 23.93 8.29 -4.16
C GLU A 23 23.63 7.04 -3.30
N VAL A 24 23.73 7.18 -1.97
CA VAL A 24 23.39 6.09 -1.04
C VAL A 24 21.91 5.73 -1.17
N CYS A 25 21.02 6.72 -1.20
CA CYS A 25 19.60 6.53 -1.38
C CYS A 25 19.28 5.82 -2.71
N PHE A 26 19.97 6.16 -3.79
CA PHE A 26 19.81 5.50 -5.09
C PHE A 26 20.05 3.99 -4.99
N VAL A 27 21.14 3.58 -4.37
CA VAL A 27 21.47 2.15 -4.19
C VAL A 27 20.42 1.46 -3.30
N VAL A 28 20.08 2.07 -2.17
CA VAL A 28 19.12 1.51 -1.20
C VAL A 28 17.73 1.38 -1.80
N PHE A 29 17.20 2.43 -2.44
CA PHE A 29 15.84 2.38 -3.00
C PHE A 29 15.75 1.53 -4.26
N SER A 30 16.81 1.45 -5.07
CA SER A 30 16.91 0.48 -6.18
C SER A 30 16.84 -0.96 -5.68
N PHE A 31 17.54 -1.27 -4.60
CA PHE A 31 17.47 -2.57 -3.94
C PHE A 31 16.07 -2.84 -3.39
N PHE A 32 15.47 -1.89 -2.66
CA PHE A 32 14.11 -2.06 -2.10
C PHE A 32 13.07 -2.27 -3.21
N TYR A 33 13.13 -1.49 -4.27
CA TYR A 33 12.19 -1.65 -5.39
C TYR A 33 12.36 -3.01 -6.08
N THR A 34 13.57 -3.48 -6.26
CA THR A 34 13.84 -4.84 -6.77
C THR A 34 13.24 -5.92 -5.87
N VAL A 35 13.39 -5.78 -4.54
CA VAL A 35 12.80 -6.70 -3.55
C VAL A 35 11.26 -6.66 -3.61
N ILE A 36 10.65 -5.49 -3.78
CA ILE A 36 9.20 -5.35 -3.95
C ILE A 36 8.74 -6.14 -5.17
N LEU A 37 9.33 -5.89 -6.33
CA LEU A 37 8.94 -6.55 -7.57
C LEU A 37 9.11 -8.07 -7.49
N LEU A 38 10.30 -8.53 -7.12
CA LEU A 38 10.61 -9.97 -7.08
C LEU A 38 9.83 -10.70 -5.97
N GLY A 39 9.72 -10.09 -4.79
CA GLY A 39 9.02 -10.68 -3.65
C GLY A 39 7.53 -10.85 -3.89
N ASN A 40 6.86 -9.81 -4.36
CA ASN A 40 5.42 -9.85 -4.65
C ASN A 40 5.11 -10.75 -5.86
N LEU A 41 5.93 -10.70 -6.93
CA LEU A 41 5.79 -11.60 -8.06
C LEU A 41 5.97 -13.07 -7.63
N LEU A 42 6.93 -13.37 -6.77
CA LEU A 42 7.16 -14.71 -6.24
C LEU A 42 5.95 -15.23 -5.45
N ILE A 43 5.30 -14.38 -4.64
CA ILE A 43 4.06 -14.74 -3.94
C ILE A 43 2.96 -15.08 -4.94
N MET A 44 2.70 -14.19 -5.91
CA MET A 44 1.66 -14.41 -6.91
C MET A 44 1.88 -15.72 -7.68
N LEU A 45 3.11 -15.98 -8.14
CA LEU A 45 3.48 -17.22 -8.84
C LEU A 45 3.34 -18.45 -7.94
N THR A 46 3.69 -18.33 -6.65
CA THR A 46 3.57 -19.43 -5.68
C THR A 46 2.09 -19.78 -5.43
N ILE A 47 1.24 -18.77 -5.26
CA ILE A 47 -0.20 -18.95 -5.06
C ILE A 47 -0.82 -19.58 -6.31
N TYR A 48 -0.47 -19.07 -7.50
CA TYR A 48 -0.98 -19.57 -8.77
C TYR A 48 -0.55 -21.03 -9.03
N ARG A 49 0.75 -21.32 -9.01
CA ARG A 49 1.28 -22.68 -9.25
C ARG A 49 0.96 -23.66 -8.13
N GLY A 50 0.87 -23.18 -6.89
CA GLY A 50 0.47 -23.97 -5.74
C GLY A 50 -1.02 -24.28 -5.68
N LYS A 51 -1.82 -23.74 -6.62
CA LYS A 51 -3.30 -23.87 -6.66
C LYS A 51 -3.98 -23.41 -5.37
N LEU A 52 -3.39 -22.41 -4.70
CA LEU A 52 -3.88 -21.88 -3.43
C LEU A 52 -5.04 -20.90 -3.61
N PHE A 53 -5.34 -20.44 -4.83
CA PHE A 53 -6.44 -19.51 -5.15
C PHE A 53 -7.82 -19.95 -4.66
N LYS A 54 -8.00 -21.23 -4.37
CA LYS A 54 -9.27 -21.74 -3.82
C LYS A 54 -9.55 -21.24 -2.40
N SER A 55 -8.52 -20.82 -1.68
CA SER A 55 -8.66 -20.23 -0.36
C SER A 55 -8.81 -18.71 -0.49
N PRO A 56 -9.87 -18.11 0.07
CA PRO A 56 -10.12 -16.67 0.03
C PRO A 56 -8.92 -15.83 0.49
N MET A 57 -8.25 -16.24 1.56
CA MET A 57 -7.06 -15.55 2.06
C MET A 57 -5.96 -15.42 1.00
N TYR A 58 -5.63 -16.52 0.28
CA TYR A 58 -4.57 -16.47 -0.74
C TYR A 58 -5.02 -15.78 -2.01
N PHE A 59 -6.33 -15.83 -2.30
CA PHE A 59 -6.94 -15.04 -3.35
C PHE A 59 -6.67 -13.54 -3.10
N PHE A 60 -7.06 -13.00 -1.94
CA PHE A 60 -6.82 -11.60 -1.59
C PHE A 60 -5.34 -11.26 -1.45
N LEU A 61 -4.52 -12.16 -0.90
CA LEU A 61 -3.07 -11.97 -0.80
C LEU A 61 -2.41 -11.82 -2.18
N SER A 62 -2.86 -12.56 -3.19
CA SER A 62 -2.35 -12.40 -4.56
C SER A 62 -2.68 -11.03 -5.15
N TYR A 63 -3.90 -10.53 -4.91
CA TYR A 63 -4.27 -9.18 -5.35
C TYR A 63 -3.60 -8.07 -4.53
N LEU A 64 -3.37 -8.28 -3.24
CA LEU A 64 -2.56 -7.38 -2.42
C LEU A 64 -1.15 -7.26 -3.01
N SER A 65 -0.50 -8.38 -3.31
CA SER A 65 0.83 -8.39 -3.93
C SER A 65 0.85 -7.68 -5.30
N PHE A 66 -0.21 -7.81 -6.09
CA PHE A 66 -0.35 -7.06 -7.34
C PHE A 66 -0.48 -5.55 -7.09
N VAL A 67 -1.30 -5.15 -6.13
CA VAL A 67 -1.45 -3.73 -5.74
C VAL A 67 -0.15 -3.16 -5.21
N ASP A 68 0.61 -3.90 -4.38
CA ASP A 68 1.92 -3.50 -3.86
C ASP A 68 2.91 -3.17 -5.00
N ILE A 69 2.96 -4.02 -6.05
CA ILE A 69 3.78 -3.76 -7.24
C ILE A 69 3.32 -2.48 -7.94
N CYS A 70 2.03 -2.34 -8.20
CA CYS A 70 1.50 -1.16 -8.89
C CYS A 70 1.72 0.11 -8.08
N TYR A 71 1.44 0.08 -6.77
CA TYR A 71 1.56 1.22 -5.87
C TYR A 71 3.00 1.75 -5.82
N SER A 72 3.95 0.87 -5.54
CA SER A 72 5.37 1.25 -5.53
C SER A 72 5.86 1.71 -6.90
N SER A 73 5.34 1.14 -8.01
CA SER A 73 5.73 1.52 -9.37
C SER A 73 5.22 2.89 -9.81
N VAL A 74 4.23 3.46 -9.11
CA VAL A 74 3.79 4.85 -9.35
C VAL A 74 4.83 5.87 -8.86
N THR A 75 5.57 5.57 -7.79
CA THR A 75 6.47 6.53 -7.14
C THR A 75 7.94 6.16 -7.26
N ALA A 76 8.33 4.90 -6.99
CA ALA A 76 9.71 4.48 -6.85
C ALA A 76 10.56 4.66 -8.12
N PRO A 77 10.13 4.30 -9.34
CA PRO A 77 10.99 4.46 -10.52
C PRO A 77 11.38 5.92 -10.77
N LYS A 78 10.41 6.84 -10.66
CA LYS A 78 10.67 8.27 -10.82
C LYS A 78 11.59 8.80 -9.73
N MET A 79 11.32 8.47 -8.48
CA MET A 79 12.16 8.85 -7.35
C MET A 79 13.60 8.37 -7.53
N ILE A 80 13.80 7.09 -7.92
CA ILE A 80 15.13 6.51 -8.11
C ILE A 80 15.90 7.24 -9.22
N VAL A 81 15.25 7.51 -10.36
CA VAL A 81 15.88 8.24 -11.45
C VAL A 81 16.23 9.68 -11.03
N ASP A 82 15.37 10.32 -10.26
CA ASP A 82 15.56 11.69 -9.79
C ASP A 82 16.73 11.84 -8.81
N LEU A 83 17.09 10.78 -8.07
CA LEU A 83 18.26 10.80 -7.18
C LEU A 83 19.58 11.02 -7.92
N LEU A 84 19.66 10.67 -9.21
CA LEU A 84 20.85 10.88 -10.04
C LEU A 84 20.65 12.01 -11.08
N ALA A 85 19.45 12.59 -11.16
CA ALA A 85 19.13 13.59 -12.15
C ALA A 85 19.58 15.00 -11.69
N LYS A 86 20.11 15.79 -12.62
CA LYS A 86 20.40 17.22 -12.37
C LYS A 86 19.14 18.07 -12.21
N SER A 87 18.06 17.67 -12.85
CA SER A 87 16.75 18.32 -12.80
C SER A 87 15.67 17.27 -12.53
N LYS A 88 14.96 17.43 -11.43
CA LYS A 88 13.95 16.48 -10.92
C LYS A 88 12.56 16.92 -11.35
N THR A 89 12.30 16.97 -12.66
CA THR A 89 11.05 17.53 -13.20
C THR A 89 10.00 16.49 -13.50
N ILE A 90 8.73 16.88 -13.39
CA ILE A 90 7.57 16.09 -13.82
C ILE A 90 6.59 17.04 -14.53
N SER A 91 6.00 16.60 -15.65
CA SER A 91 4.96 17.38 -16.32
C SER A 91 3.70 17.49 -15.43
N TYR A 92 2.90 18.54 -15.63
CA TYR A 92 1.62 18.71 -14.94
C TYR A 92 0.74 17.45 -15.06
N VAL A 93 0.59 16.91 -16.28
CA VAL A 93 -0.20 15.69 -16.53
C VAL A 93 0.40 14.48 -15.81
N GLY A 94 1.73 14.33 -15.85
CA GLY A 94 2.44 13.27 -15.13
C GLY A 94 2.22 13.35 -13.62
N CYS A 95 2.23 14.55 -13.06
CA CYS A 95 1.94 14.79 -11.65
C CYS A 95 0.50 14.40 -11.28
N MET A 96 -0.49 14.80 -12.08
CA MET A 96 -1.90 14.42 -11.84
C MET A 96 -2.13 12.91 -11.98
N LEU A 97 -1.47 12.25 -12.92
CA LEU A 97 -1.52 10.79 -13.06
C LEU A 97 -0.84 10.07 -11.89
N GLN A 98 0.28 10.60 -11.41
CA GLN A 98 0.96 10.07 -10.22
C GLN A 98 0.09 10.22 -8.98
N LEU A 99 -0.52 11.40 -8.78
CA LEU A 99 -1.47 11.67 -7.72
C LEU A 99 -2.64 10.67 -7.76
N PHE A 100 -3.24 10.48 -8.95
CA PHE A 100 -4.30 9.49 -9.14
C PHE A 100 -3.83 8.10 -8.74
N GLY A 101 -2.68 7.65 -9.24
CA GLY A 101 -2.16 6.30 -8.97
C GLY A 101 -1.86 6.04 -7.50
N VAL A 102 -1.25 7.02 -6.80
CA VAL A 102 -0.96 6.92 -5.35
C VAL A 102 -2.25 6.73 -4.55
N HIS A 103 -3.27 7.56 -4.80
CA HIS A 103 -4.55 7.47 -4.09
C HIS A 103 -5.35 6.22 -4.47
N PHE A 104 -5.31 5.82 -5.74
CA PHE A 104 -6.02 4.65 -6.24
C PHE A 104 -5.50 3.35 -5.63
N PHE A 105 -4.20 3.11 -5.76
CA PHE A 105 -3.60 1.88 -5.24
C PHE A 105 -3.52 1.88 -3.71
N GLY A 106 -3.19 3.01 -3.08
CA GLY A 106 -3.15 3.11 -1.63
C GLY A 106 -4.52 2.87 -0.98
N CYS A 107 -5.60 3.43 -1.53
CA CYS A 107 -6.96 3.18 -1.04
C CYS A 107 -7.42 1.74 -1.32
N THR A 108 -7.08 1.18 -2.47
CA THR A 108 -7.37 -0.22 -2.80
C THR A 108 -6.67 -1.17 -1.84
N GLU A 109 -5.41 -0.90 -1.46
CA GLU A 109 -4.66 -1.66 -0.46
C GLU A 109 -5.37 -1.63 0.91
N ILE A 110 -5.80 -0.45 1.38
CA ILE A 110 -6.59 -0.30 2.62
C ILE A 110 -7.83 -1.20 2.61
N PHE A 111 -8.58 -1.20 1.52
CA PHE A 111 -9.79 -2.01 1.41
C PHE A 111 -9.49 -3.50 1.32
N ILE A 112 -8.45 -3.93 0.60
CA ILE A 112 -8.03 -5.34 0.56
C ILE A 112 -7.64 -5.82 1.96
N LEU A 113 -6.84 -5.06 2.71
CA LEU A 113 -6.47 -5.39 4.09
C LEU A 113 -7.72 -5.51 4.99
N THR A 114 -8.70 -4.63 4.81
CA THR A 114 -9.95 -4.68 5.55
C THR A 114 -10.76 -5.95 5.23
N VAL A 115 -10.86 -6.32 3.96
CA VAL A 115 -11.52 -7.57 3.53
C VAL A 115 -10.77 -8.81 4.04
N MET A 116 -9.44 -8.78 4.06
CA MET A 116 -8.62 -9.87 4.63
C MET A 116 -8.84 -10.03 6.14
N ALA A 117 -9.05 -8.94 6.88
CA ALA A 117 -9.42 -9.03 8.29
C ALA A 117 -10.82 -9.64 8.49
N TYR A 118 -11.77 -9.28 7.63
CA TYR A 118 -13.09 -9.90 7.63
C TYR A 118 -13.01 -11.40 7.32
N ASP A 119 -12.20 -11.81 6.34
CA ASP A 119 -11.93 -13.22 6.04
C ASP A 119 -11.40 -13.97 7.28
N ARG A 120 -10.42 -13.40 7.99
CA ARG A 120 -9.90 -14.00 9.24
C ARG A 120 -10.96 -14.10 10.32
N TYR A 121 -11.78 -13.07 10.47
CA TYR A 121 -12.91 -13.09 11.41
C TYR A 121 -13.86 -14.25 11.09
N VAL A 122 -14.28 -14.40 9.85
CA VAL A 122 -15.20 -15.48 9.46
C VAL A 122 -14.55 -16.86 9.65
N ALA A 123 -13.28 -17.02 9.25
CA ALA A 123 -12.56 -18.27 9.36
C ALA A 123 -12.41 -18.76 10.81
N ILE A 124 -12.25 -17.87 11.76
CA ILE A 124 -12.01 -18.21 13.17
C ILE A 124 -13.30 -18.24 13.99
N CYS A 125 -14.18 -17.24 13.79
CA CYS A 125 -15.38 -17.08 14.61
C CYS A 125 -16.61 -17.80 14.05
N LYS A 126 -16.62 -18.12 12.73
CA LYS A 126 -17.75 -18.79 12.06
C LYS A 126 -17.29 -19.93 11.15
N PRO A 127 -16.46 -20.90 11.64
CA PRO A 127 -15.81 -21.89 10.79
C PRO A 127 -16.79 -22.80 10.04
N LEU A 128 -17.94 -23.13 10.64
CA LEU A 128 -18.96 -23.97 10.01
C LEU A 128 -19.67 -23.30 8.80
N HIS A 129 -19.66 -21.98 8.75
CA HIS A 129 -20.28 -21.21 7.67
C HIS A 129 -19.24 -20.56 6.73
N TYR A 130 -17.95 -20.87 6.91
CA TYR A 130 -16.88 -20.18 6.18
C TYR A 130 -17.02 -20.32 4.67
N THR A 131 -17.23 -21.51 4.15
CA THR A 131 -17.37 -21.77 2.71
C THR A 131 -18.61 -21.11 2.10
N THR A 132 -19.68 -20.98 2.89
CA THR A 132 -20.92 -20.28 2.46
C THR A 132 -20.73 -18.78 2.48
N ILE A 133 -20.07 -18.23 3.52
CA ILE A 133 -19.88 -16.78 3.66
C ILE A 133 -18.77 -16.28 2.74
N MET A 134 -17.68 -17.01 2.58
CA MET A 134 -16.51 -16.64 1.78
C MET A 134 -16.42 -17.44 0.48
N GLY A 135 -17.57 -17.70 -0.15
CA GLY A 135 -17.62 -18.36 -1.46
C GLY A 135 -17.00 -17.50 -2.57
N CYS A 136 -16.56 -18.15 -3.65
CA CYS A 136 -15.81 -17.52 -4.76
C CYS A 136 -16.52 -16.27 -5.33
N ASP A 137 -17.85 -16.36 -5.58
CA ASP A 137 -18.62 -15.22 -6.10
C ASP A 137 -18.61 -14.02 -5.15
N ARG A 138 -18.69 -14.25 -3.84
CA ARG A 138 -18.64 -13.18 -2.84
C ARG A 138 -17.25 -12.56 -2.74
N CYS A 139 -16.20 -13.38 -2.80
CA CYS A 139 -14.81 -12.88 -2.83
C CYS A 139 -14.57 -11.99 -4.05
N ASN A 140 -15.06 -12.38 -5.23
CA ASN A 140 -14.97 -11.56 -6.45
C ASN A 140 -15.73 -10.24 -6.31
N LYS A 141 -16.93 -10.26 -5.73
CA LYS A 141 -17.71 -9.02 -5.46
C LYS A 141 -17.02 -8.11 -4.47
N MET A 142 -16.44 -8.66 -3.40
CA MET A 142 -15.67 -7.89 -2.44
C MET A 142 -14.44 -7.25 -3.11
N LEU A 143 -13.70 -8.03 -3.89
CA LEU A 143 -12.55 -7.52 -4.64
C LEU A 143 -12.96 -6.40 -5.61
N LEU A 144 -14.02 -6.61 -6.39
CA LEU A 144 -14.55 -5.56 -7.28
C LEU A 144 -14.90 -4.29 -6.49
N GLY A 145 -15.53 -4.45 -5.31
CA GLY A 145 -15.83 -3.35 -4.41
C GLY A 145 -14.58 -2.58 -3.98
N THR A 146 -13.45 -3.25 -3.70
CA THR A 146 -12.18 -2.58 -3.35
C THR A 146 -11.65 -1.73 -4.49
N TRP A 147 -11.71 -2.23 -5.73
CA TRP A 147 -11.27 -1.50 -6.92
C TRP A 147 -12.16 -0.29 -7.22
N ILE A 148 -13.48 -0.46 -7.15
CA ILE A 148 -14.45 0.65 -7.34
C ILE A 148 -14.25 1.71 -6.26
N GLY A 149 -14.11 1.30 -5.00
CA GLY A 149 -13.90 2.23 -3.89
C GLY A 149 -12.61 3.03 -4.04
N GLY A 150 -11.50 2.36 -4.40
CA GLY A 150 -10.21 3.02 -4.68
C GLY A 150 -10.32 4.01 -5.85
N PHE A 151 -10.99 3.62 -6.93
CA PHE A 151 -11.20 4.48 -8.09
C PHE A 151 -12.02 5.74 -7.75
N LEU A 152 -13.15 5.57 -7.07
CA LEU A 152 -14.00 6.70 -6.68
C LEU A 152 -13.26 7.66 -5.73
N HIS A 153 -12.54 7.12 -4.75
CA HIS A 153 -11.70 7.92 -3.88
C HIS A 153 -10.69 8.75 -4.67
N SER A 154 -9.93 8.10 -5.55
CA SER A 154 -8.86 8.75 -6.31
C SER A 154 -9.40 9.81 -7.29
N ILE A 155 -10.52 9.53 -7.98
CA ILE A 155 -11.13 10.50 -8.91
C ILE A 155 -11.60 11.76 -8.16
N ILE A 156 -12.16 11.61 -6.95
CA ILE A 156 -12.57 12.75 -6.12
C ILE A 156 -11.34 13.59 -5.75
N GLN A 157 -10.25 12.97 -5.32
CA GLN A 157 -9.02 13.67 -4.95
C GLN A 157 -8.46 14.49 -6.11
N VAL A 158 -8.33 13.87 -7.29
CA VAL A 158 -7.79 14.54 -8.48
C VAL A 158 -8.73 15.61 -9.02
N ALA A 159 -10.04 15.36 -9.03
CA ALA A 159 -11.04 16.32 -9.50
C ALA A 159 -11.07 17.61 -8.67
N LEU A 160 -10.67 17.55 -7.41
CA LEU A 160 -10.54 18.75 -6.54
C LEU A 160 -9.26 19.54 -6.82
N VAL A 161 -8.20 18.90 -7.33
CA VAL A 161 -6.89 19.53 -7.56
C VAL A 161 -6.77 20.09 -9.00
N VAL A 162 -7.23 19.34 -10.00
CA VAL A 162 -7.11 19.69 -11.43
C VAL A 162 -7.61 21.10 -11.79
N PRO A 163 -8.75 21.58 -11.27
CA PRO A 163 -9.27 22.93 -11.62
C PRO A 163 -8.54 24.08 -10.93
N LEU A 164 -7.58 23.79 -10.05
CA LEU A 164 -6.87 24.85 -9.32
C LEU A 164 -5.90 25.59 -10.26
N PRO A 165 -5.81 26.94 -10.15
CA PRO A 165 -4.85 27.72 -10.92
C PRO A 165 -3.46 27.66 -10.27
N PHE A 166 -2.44 27.37 -11.07
CA PHE A 166 -1.03 27.38 -10.68
C PHE A 166 -0.33 28.53 -11.44
N CYS A 167 0.06 29.61 -10.77
CA CYS A 167 0.53 30.85 -11.41
C CYS A 167 1.94 31.26 -10.99
N GLY A 168 2.59 30.54 -10.12
CA GLY A 168 3.84 30.98 -9.49
C GLY A 168 4.87 29.86 -9.34
N PRO A 169 5.43 29.69 -8.16
CA PRO A 169 6.42 28.68 -7.91
C PRO A 169 5.91 27.30 -8.32
N ASN A 170 6.79 26.49 -8.93
CA ASN A 170 6.48 25.15 -9.37
C ASN A 170 7.34 24.08 -8.64
N GLU A 171 7.92 24.45 -7.51
CA GLU A 171 8.78 23.57 -6.72
C GLU A 171 7.96 22.83 -5.65
N ILE A 172 7.95 21.52 -5.74
CA ILE A 172 7.27 20.62 -4.79
C ILE A 172 8.30 20.12 -3.78
N ASP A 173 8.10 20.48 -2.50
CA ASP A 173 8.94 19.98 -1.40
C ASP A 173 8.58 18.53 -1.03
N HIS A 174 8.72 17.63 -2.02
CA HIS A 174 8.50 16.20 -1.90
C HIS A 174 9.27 15.43 -2.99
N TYR A 175 9.27 14.09 -2.96
CA TYR A 175 9.87 13.23 -3.98
C TYR A 175 8.84 12.62 -4.96
N PHE A 176 7.57 12.91 -4.77
CA PHE A 176 6.45 12.59 -5.67
C PHE A 176 5.33 13.62 -5.52
N CYS A 177 4.37 13.60 -6.44
CA CYS A 177 3.18 14.44 -6.35
C CYS A 177 2.24 13.95 -5.26
N ASP A 178 2.24 14.65 -4.14
CA ASP A 178 1.27 14.46 -3.06
C ASP A 178 0.34 15.68 -2.99
N ILE A 179 -0.88 15.47 -2.48
CA ILE A 179 -1.94 16.47 -2.51
C ILE A 179 -1.52 17.77 -1.77
N HIS A 180 -1.09 17.65 -0.53
CA HIS A 180 -0.81 18.82 0.30
C HIS A 180 0.33 19.69 -0.25
N PRO A 181 1.49 19.14 -0.67
CA PRO A 181 2.52 19.91 -1.34
C PRO A 181 2.04 20.58 -2.63
N VAL A 182 1.20 19.91 -3.42
CA VAL A 182 0.65 20.47 -4.66
C VAL A 182 -0.35 21.61 -4.37
N LEU A 183 -1.24 21.46 -3.37
CA LEU A 183 -2.19 22.50 -2.99
C LEU A 183 -1.52 23.82 -2.60
N LYS A 184 -0.32 23.76 -2.00
CA LYS A 184 0.46 24.96 -1.62
C LYS A 184 0.93 25.80 -2.80
N LEU A 185 1.03 25.21 -3.98
CA LEU A 185 1.45 25.91 -5.21
C LEU A 185 0.30 26.58 -5.94
N ALA A 186 -0.94 26.33 -5.54
CA ALA A 186 -2.09 27.00 -6.14
C ALA A 186 -2.15 28.47 -5.74
N CYS A 187 -2.49 29.34 -6.71
CA CYS A 187 -2.61 30.78 -6.49
C CYS A 187 -4.03 31.23 -6.06
N THR A 188 -4.72 30.36 -5.38
CA THR A 188 -6.04 30.61 -4.78
C THR A 188 -6.09 30.05 -3.37
N ASP A 189 -7.09 30.47 -2.60
CA ASP A 189 -7.32 29.85 -1.30
C ASP A 189 -7.71 28.36 -1.48
N THR A 190 -6.91 27.49 -0.92
CA THR A 190 -7.08 26.02 -0.99
C THR A 190 -7.53 25.41 0.34
N TYR A 191 -7.87 26.24 1.34
CA TYR A 191 -8.23 25.75 2.68
C TYR A 191 -9.37 24.72 2.64
N ILE A 192 -10.46 25.05 1.98
CA ILE A 192 -11.63 24.15 1.86
C ILE A 192 -11.27 22.86 1.12
N VAL A 193 -10.50 22.96 0.02
CA VAL A 193 -10.03 21.78 -0.73
C VAL A 193 -9.16 20.91 0.16
N GLY A 194 -8.21 21.51 0.89
CA GLY A 194 -7.35 20.80 1.85
C GLY A 194 -8.15 20.06 2.91
N VAL A 195 -9.17 20.69 3.51
CA VAL A 195 -10.06 20.07 4.49
C VAL A 195 -10.82 18.89 3.87
N VAL A 196 -11.38 19.05 2.68
CA VAL A 196 -12.18 17.99 2.01
C VAL A 196 -11.32 16.79 1.65
N VAL A 197 -10.12 16.98 1.07
CA VAL A 197 -9.23 15.88 0.70
C VAL A 197 -8.70 15.13 1.93
N THR A 198 -8.37 15.87 3.00
CA THR A 198 -7.94 15.27 4.27
C THR A 198 -9.09 14.50 4.93
N ALA A 199 -10.29 15.07 4.99
CA ALA A 199 -11.46 14.41 5.56
C ALA A 199 -11.82 13.14 4.79
N ASN A 200 -11.78 13.17 3.45
CA ASN A 200 -12.06 12.02 2.60
C ASN A 200 -11.05 10.88 2.85
N SER A 201 -9.76 11.17 2.82
CA SER A 201 -8.71 10.17 3.08
C SER A 201 -8.72 9.69 4.52
N GLY A 202 -8.84 10.61 5.48
CA GLY A 202 -8.87 10.31 6.91
C GLY A 202 -10.08 9.45 7.30
N THR A 203 -11.26 9.72 6.75
CA THR A 203 -12.46 8.90 7.02
C THR A 203 -12.27 7.46 6.55
N ILE A 204 -11.67 7.23 5.38
CA ILE A 204 -11.39 5.88 4.86
C ILE A 204 -10.35 5.19 5.73
N ALA A 205 -9.23 5.85 6.02
CA ALA A 205 -8.16 5.28 6.82
C ALA A 205 -8.62 4.95 8.24
N LEU A 206 -9.23 5.90 8.95
CA LEU A 206 -9.72 5.70 10.32
C LEU A 206 -10.88 4.72 10.38
N GLY A 207 -11.84 4.79 9.47
CA GLY A 207 -12.97 3.85 9.39
C GLY A 207 -12.49 2.42 9.17
N SER A 208 -11.56 2.20 8.25
CA SER A 208 -10.94 0.89 8.01
C SER A 208 -10.16 0.41 9.23
N PHE A 209 -9.37 1.27 9.86
CA PHE A 209 -8.61 0.94 11.06
C PHE A 209 -9.50 0.53 12.24
N VAL A 210 -10.61 1.24 12.47
CA VAL A 210 -11.59 0.87 13.50
C VAL A 210 -12.20 -0.51 13.22
N ILE A 211 -12.58 -0.80 11.97
CA ILE A 211 -13.09 -2.12 11.56
C ILE A 211 -12.04 -3.20 11.83
N LEU A 212 -10.78 -2.94 11.53
CA LEU A 212 -9.67 -3.86 11.78
C LEU A 212 -9.49 -4.14 13.28
N ILE A 213 -9.48 -3.10 14.13
CA ILE A 213 -9.37 -3.26 15.60
C ILE A 213 -10.55 -4.07 16.14
N ILE A 214 -11.79 -3.77 15.74
CA ILE A 214 -12.97 -4.51 16.16
C ILE A 214 -12.85 -5.99 15.76
N SER A 215 -12.51 -6.27 14.50
CA SER A 215 -12.35 -7.63 13.98
C SER A 215 -11.31 -8.41 14.78
N TYR A 216 -10.13 -7.85 15.02
CA TYR A 216 -9.09 -8.53 15.78
C TYR A 216 -9.40 -8.67 17.27
N THR A 217 -10.08 -7.70 17.87
CA THR A 217 -10.56 -7.83 19.26
C THR A 217 -11.51 -9.01 19.40
N ILE A 218 -12.49 -9.15 18.49
CA ILE A 218 -13.43 -10.27 18.47
C ILE A 218 -12.70 -11.60 18.27
N ILE A 219 -11.74 -11.66 17.32
CA ILE A 219 -10.90 -12.84 17.10
C ILE A 219 -10.16 -13.24 18.36
N LEU A 220 -9.46 -12.30 19.04
CA LEU A 220 -8.70 -12.58 20.25
C LEU A 220 -9.58 -13.07 21.40
N VAL A 221 -10.76 -12.50 21.55
CA VAL A 221 -11.75 -12.95 22.56
C VAL A 221 -12.24 -14.37 22.24
N SER A 222 -12.56 -14.64 20.97
CA SER A 222 -12.99 -15.97 20.51
C SER A 222 -11.92 -17.04 20.74
N LEU A 223 -10.65 -16.71 20.47
CA LEU A 223 -9.51 -17.61 20.62
C LEU A 223 -9.25 -18.06 22.08
N ARG A 224 -9.75 -17.33 23.07
CA ARG A 224 -9.65 -17.74 24.48
C ARG A 224 -10.37 -19.07 24.75
N LYS A 225 -11.38 -19.41 23.97
CA LYS A 225 -12.18 -20.64 24.08
C LYS A 225 -11.58 -21.84 23.33
N HIS A 226 -10.50 -21.66 22.57
CA HIS A 226 -9.87 -22.71 21.76
C HIS A 226 -8.69 -23.37 22.49
N SER A 227 -8.34 -24.61 22.09
CA SER A 227 -7.15 -25.30 22.59
C SER A 227 -5.87 -24.50 22.33
N ALA A 228 -4.84 -24.72 23.15
CA ALA A 228 -3.57 -23.99 23.06
C ALA A 228 -2.92 -24.11 21.67
N GLU A 229 -3.03 -25.27 21.03
CA GLU A 229 -2.48 -25.52 19.68
C GLU A 229 -3.23 -24.73 18.60
N ASN A 230 -4.57 -24.79 18.60
CA ASN A 230 -5.41 -24.04 17.65
C ASN A 230 -5.24 -22.53 17.83
N ARG A 231 -5.15 -22.06 19.09
CA ARG A 231 -4.86 -20.66 19.40
C ARG A 231 -3.51 -20.22 18.86
N ARG A 232 -2.45 -21.02 19.02
CA ARG A 232 -1.12 -20.71 18.49
C ARG A 232 -1.11 -20.60 16.95
N LYS A 233 -1.79 -21.52 16.26
CA LYS A 233 -1.93 -21.50 14.79
C LYS A 233 -2.65 -20.24 14.31
N ALA A 234 -3.80 -19.94 14.90
CA ALA A 234 -4.59 -18.77 14.55
C ALA A 234 -3.84 -17.46 14.84
N LEU A 235 -3.17 -17.35 16.00
CA LEU A 235 -2.36 -16.18 16.35
C LEU A 235 -1.15 -15.97 15.43
N SER A 236 -0.53 -17.05 14.94
CA SER A 236 0.57 -16.94 13.97
C SER A 236 0.10 -16.30 12.65
N THR A 237 -1.08 -16.70 12.15
CA THR A 237 -1.64 -16.16 10.91
C THR A 237 -2.16 -14.73 11.08
N CYS A 238 -2.90 -14.48 12.16
CA CYS A 238 -3.40 -13.13 12.47
C CYS A 238 -2.26 -12.16 12.77
N GLY A 239 -1.20 -12.60 13.45
CA GLY A 239 -0.05 -11.78 13.79
C GLY A 239 0.70 -11.24 12.56
N SER A 240 0.71 -11.99 11.46
CA SER A 240 1.25 -11.49 10.18
C SER A 240 0.44 -10.32 9.66
N HIS A 241 -0.87 -10.49 9.60
CA HIS A 241 -1.76 -9.45 9.10
C HIS A 241 -1.78 -8.21 10.02
N ILE A 242 -1.80 -8.41 11.36
CA ILE A 242 -1.72 -7.31 12.33
C ILE A 242 -0.41 -6.53 12.15
N ALA A 243 0.71 -7.20 11.92
CA ALA A 243 2.00 -6.53 11.68
C ALA A 243 1.94 -5.63 10.44
N VAL A 244 1.39 -6.14 9.31
CA VAL A 244 1.18 -5.34 8.10
C VAL A 244 0.27 -4.15 8.37
N VAL A 245 -0.85 -4.36 9.05
CA VAL A 245 -1.80 -3.29 9.41
C VAL A 245 -1.13 -2.20 10.25
N ILE A 246 -0.33 -2.56 11.25
CA ILE A 246 0.37 -1.56 12.08
C ILE A 246 1.40 -0.77 11.26
N ILE A 247 2.18 -1.45 10.42
CA ILE A 247 3.23 -0.82 9.60
C ILE A 247 2.61 0.12 8.56
N PHE A 248 1.46 -0.23 8.00
CA PHE A 248 0.76 0.59 7.02
C PHE A 248 -0.02 1.74 7.68
N PHE A 249 -0.92 1.42 8.61
CA PHE A 249 -1.84 2.40 9.19
C PHE A 249 -1.17 3.34 10.19
N GLY A 250 -0.10 2.91 10.87
CA GLY A 250 0.63 3.76 11.82
C GLY A 250 1.11 5.06 11.18
N PRO A 251 1.92 5.01 10.12
CA PRO A 251 2.35 6.19 9.36
C PRO A 251 1.18 6.99 8.77
N CYS A 252 0.18 6.31 8.20
CA CYS A 252 -1.00 6.99 7.65
C CYS A 252 -1.74 7.81 8.70
N ILE A 253 -2.05 7.21 9.85
CA ILE A 253 -2.76 7.89 10.95
C ILE A 253 -1.92 9.06 11.46
N PHE A 254 -0.60 8.86 11.61
CA PHE A 254 0.29 9.92 12.03
C PHE A 254 0.25 11.14 11.11
N MET A 255 0.21 10.92 9.79
CA MET A 255 0.07 12.00 8.81
C MET A 255 -1.27 12.73 8.93
N TYR A 256 -2.38 12.01 9.10
CA TYR A 256 -3.72 12.61 9.16
C TYR A 256 -4.06 13.26 10.51
N MET A 257 -3.37 12.90 11.59
CA MET A 257 -3.59 13.48 12.93
C MET A 257 -2.76 14.74 13.19
N ARG A 258 -1.85 15.11 12.32
CA ARG A 258 -1.05 16.33 12.47
C ARG A 258 -1.80 17.56 11.96
N PRO A 259 -1.77 18.68 12.69
CA PRO A 259 -2.12 19.98 12.13
C PRO A 259 -1.08 20.38 11.08
N ASP A 260 -1.46 21.22 10.11
CA ASP A 260 -0.78 21.67 8.89
C ASP A 260 0.67 22.19 9.02
N THR A 261 1.56 21.46 9.62
CA THR A 261 2.97 21.78 9.70
C THR A 261 3.76 20.92 8.73
N THR A 262 4.26 21.52 7.68
CA THR A 262 5.22 20.92 6.76
C THR A 262 6.55 20.71 7.45
N PHE A 263 6.80 19.50 7.89
CA PHE A 263 8.13 19.08 8.30
C PHE A 263 8.78 18.26 7.16
N SER A 264 10.10 18.39 7.04
CA SER A 264 10.91 17.49 6.19
C SER A 264 10.70 16.01 6.51
N GLU A 265 10.18 15.72 7.70
CA GLU A 265 9.83 14.39 8.20
C GLU A 265 8.66 13.74 7.46
N ASP A 266 7.74 14.52 6.88
CA ASP A 266 6.57 13.99 6.15
C ASP A 266 7.00 13.16 4.94
N LYS A 267 8.10 13.52 4.29
CA LYS A 267 8.70 12.75 3.20
C LYS A 267 9.18 11.38 3.67
N MET A 268 9.79 11.32 4.86
CA MET A 268 10.26 10.07 5.45
C MET A 268 9.09 9.17 5.85
N VAL A 269 8.02 9.74 6.39
CA VAL A 269 6.80 9.01 6.70
C VAL A 269 6.15 8.44 5.43
N ALA A 270 6.17 9.20 4.34
CA ALA A 270 5.66 8.73 3.05
C ALA A 270 6.43 7.50 2.51
N VAL A 271 7.73 7.39 2.77
CA VAL A 271 8.54 6.20 2.41
C VAL A 271 7.99 4.93 3.06
N PHE A 272 7.43 5.01 4.28
CA PHE A 272 6.91 3.82 4.96
C PHE A 272 5.73 3.21 4.21
N TYR A 273 4.75 3.99 3.78
CA TYR A 273 3.58 3.42 3.10
C TYR A 273 3.80 3.22 1.59
N THR A 274 4.69 3.97 0.92
CA THR A 274 4.94 3.80 -0.52
C THR A 274 5.98 2.74 -0.86
N ILE A 275 6.95 2.47 0.03
CA ILE A 275 8.11 1.59 -0.22
C ILE A 275 8.24 0.49 0.84
N ILE A 276 8.27 0.86 2.14
CA ILE A 276 8.58 -0.09 3.20
C ILE A 276 7.46 -1.12 3.36
N THR A 277 6.20 -0.72 3.35
CA THR A 277 5.07 -1.65 3.47
C THR A 277 5.00 -2.63 2.31
N PRO A 278 5.01 -2.21 1.01
CA PRO A 278 5.06 -3.12 -0.13
C PRO A 278 6.27 -4.06 -0.13
N MET A 279 7.41 -3.64 0.45
CA MET A 279 8.60 -4.46 0.59
C MET A 279 8.44 -5.52 1.70
N LEU A 280 7.83 -5.16 2.82
CA LEU A 280 7.69 -6.05 3.97
C LEU A 280 6.54 -7.05 3.81
N ASN A 281 5.50 -6.73 3.05
CA ASN A 281 4.36 -7.61 2.83
C ASN A 281 4.78 -9.02 2.37
N PRO A 282 5.61 -9.20 1.32
CA PRO A 282 6.09 -10.51 0.91
C PRO A 282 6.84 -11.25 2.02
N LEU A 283 7.69 -10.56 2.76
CA LEU A 283 8.49 -11.18 3.83
C LEU A 283 7.60 -11.64 4.99
N ILE A 284 6.68 -10.79 5.44
CA ILE A 284 5.80 -11.11 6.56
C ILE A 284 4.89 -12.30 6.23
N TYR A 285 4.28 -12.31 5.04
CA TYR A 285 3.38 -13.39 4.66
C TYR A 285 4.11 -14.69 4.32
N THR A 286 5.31 -14.65 3.72
CA THR A 286 6.07 -15.86 3.43
C THR A 286 6.71 -16.47 4.68
N LEU A 287 7.27 -15.65 5.57
CA LEU A 287 7.95 -16.16 6.76
C LEU A 287 6.97 -16.75 7.79
N ARG A 288 5.80 -16.17 7.94
CA ARG A 288 4.83 -16.57 8.97
C ARG A 288 3.73 -17.51 8.48
N ASN A 289 3.44 -17.53 7.18
CA ASN A 289 2.40 -18.40 6.64
C ASN A 289 3.01 -19.75 6.22
N ALA A 290 2.68 -20.80 7.00
CA ALA A 290 3.20 -22.14 6.78
C ALA A 290 2.83 -22.74 5.41
N GLU A 291 1.61 -22.46 4.89
CA GLU A 291 1.16 -23.01 3.60
C GLU A 291 1.91 -22.38 2.44
N VAL A 292 2.07 -21.05 2.43
CA VAL A 292 2.88 -20.33 1.42
C VAL A 292 4.32 -20.82 1.48
N LYS A 293 4.91 -20.91 2.68
CA LYS A 293 6.27 -21.40 2.88
C LYS A 293 6.46 -22.84 2.36
N ASN A 294 5.50 -23.72 2.64
CA ASN A 294 5.54 -25.11 2.16
C ASN A 294 5.33 -25.19 0.64
N ALA A 295 4.43 -24.38 0.08
CA ALA A 295 4.25 -24.29 -1.37
C ALA A 295 5.52 -23.78 -2.06
N MET A 296 6.17 -22.74 -1.52
CA MET A 296 7.45 -22.24 -2.02
C MET A 296 8.54 -23.30 -1.97
N LYS A 297 8.72 -23.98 -0.84
CA LYS A 297 9.69 -25.09 -0.72
C LYS A 297 9.42 -26.20 -1.74
N ARG A 298 8.16 -26.56 -1.94
CA ARG A 298 7.78 -27.63 -2.90
C ARG A 298 8.03 -27.22 -4.35
N LEU A 299 7.76 -25.96 -4.70
CA LEU A 299 7.87 -25.49 -6.08
C LEU A 299 9.30 -25.09 -6.46
N TRP A 300 10.04 -24.49 -5.53
CA TRP A 300 11.34 -23.86 -5.78
C TRP A 300 12.49 -24.63 -5.10
N GLY A 301 12.27 -25.30 -3.96
CA GLY A 301 13.29 -26.04 -3.22
C GLY A 301 13.81 -27.28 -3.98
N ARG A 302 12.99 -27.96 -4.76
CA ARG A 302 13.41 -29.10 -5.60
C ARG A 302 14.35 -28.72 -6.76
N LYS A 303 14.38 -27.46 -7.18
CA LYS A 303 15.25 -26.97 -8.25
C LYS A 303 16.60 -26.47 -7.72
N VAL A 304 16.67 -26.10 -6.45
CA VAL A 304 17.87 -25.51 -5.84
C VAL A 304 18.76 -26.58 -5.17
N PHE A 305 18.17 -27.68 -4.72
CA PHE A 305 18.90 -28.85 -4.19
C PHE A 305 18.41 -30.12 -4.91
N PRO A 306 19.05 -30.57 -5.99
CA PRO A 306 18.84 -31.92 -6.46
C PRO A 306 19.24 -32.86 -5.33
N GLU A 307 18.29 -33.71 -4.87
CA GLU A 307 18.62 -34.81 -3.96
C GLU A 307 19.81 -35.57 -4.57
N ALA A 308 20.93 -35.60 -3.87
CA ALA A 308 22.00 -36.53 -4.16
C ALA A 308 21.41 -37.91 -4.00
N ASN A 309 21.09 -38.58 -5.11
CA ASN A 309 20.71 -39.98 -5.12
C ASN A 309 21.90 -40.78 -4.56
N GLY A 310 21.86 -41.04 -3.25
CA GLY A 310 22.67 -42.06 -2.64
C GLY A 310 22.18 -43.42 -3.15
N LYS A 311 23.00 -44.05 -3.95
CA LYS A 311 22.93 -45.50 -4.20
C LYS A 311 23.33 -46.24 -2.94
#